data_4653ef014f5abce106d13f78118eec0b
#
_entry.id   4653ef014f5abce106d13f78118eec0b
#
_cell.length_a   1.000
_cell.length_b   1.000
_cell.length_c   1.000
_cell.angle_alpha   90.00
_cell.angle_beta   90.00
_cell.angle_gamma   90.00
#
_symmetry.space_group_name_H-M   'P 1'
#
loop_
_entity.id
_entity.type
_entity.pdbx_description
1 polymer ?
#
loop_
_entity_poly.entity_id
_entity_poly.type
_entity_poly.pdbx_seq_one_letter_code
_entity_poly.pdbx_strand_id
1 'polypeptide(L)'
;MTQVKNVIKDNYNAMLLNEFLRKEIKDAGFSKVDITKTPTGTRVTLYVTRPGIVIGKKGFGIKALTQKLETDYGLKNPQVAVEEIAKPELSPSVMCNRMGSHIERGTAFRRATMWTLQQIMDGGAMGVQITVSGKLRGDRSAFEKHTAGILPRSGYHAETIVEEDIAHVRTPMGLIGIRIRIALKEKLMPEFEMKDSSAQNASIKNKQIEEDPKIVASTETEQIKIDEEKIKKINSLEEEEEELK
;
A
#
# COMPACT_ATOMS: atom_id res chain seq x y z
N MET A 1 -7.31 -30.47 25.99
CA MET A 1 -6.14 -29.74 25.43
C MET A 1 -6.34 -28.26 25.70
N THR A 2 -5.29 -27.55 26.14
CA THR A 2 -5.36 -26.12 26.45
C THR A 2 -5.62 -25.32 25.18
N GLN A 3 -6.49 -24.31 25.25
CA GLN A 3 -6.83 -23.42 24.11
C GLN A 3 -5.58 -22.84 23.42
N VAL A 4 -4.55 -22.48 24.19
CA VAL A 4 -3.26 -21.98 23.70
C VAL A 4 -2.59 -22.96 22.73
N LYS A 5 -2.62 -24.28 23.04
CA LYS A 5 -2.03 -25.31 22.17
C LYS A 5 -2.74 -25.42 20.82
N ASN A 6 -4.05 -25.19 20.79
CA ASN A 6 -4.83 -25.20 19.56
C ASN A 6 -4.51 -23.98 18.68
N VAL A 7 -4.42 -22.78 19.30
CA VAL A 7 -4.03 -21.55 18.58
C VAL A 7 -2.63 -21.67 17.96
N ILE A 8 -1.67 -22.23 18.70
CA ILE A 8 -0.32 -22.45 18.17
C ILE A 8 -0.34 -23.42 16.97
N LYS A 9 -1.10 -24.51 17.05
CA LYS A 9 -1.23 -25.46 15.93
C LYS A 9 -1.90 -24.81 14.72
N ASP A 10 -2.92 -24.00 14.94
CA ASP A 10 -3.62 -23.30 13.86
C ASP A 10 -2.72 -22.29 13.15
N ASN A 11 -1.93 -21.53 13.89
CA ASN A 11 -0.97 -20.59 13.32
C ASN A 11 0.16 -21.32 12.57
N TYR A 12 0.66 -22.44 13.09
CA TYR A 12 1.65 -23.26 12.43
C TYR A 12 1.12 -23.83 11.09
N ASN A 13 -0.10 -24.36 11.10
CA ASN A 13 -0.72 -24.87 9.87
C ASN A 13 -0.96 -23.74 8.85
N ALA A 14 -1.38 -22.56 9.30
CA ALA A 14 -1.56 -21.39 8.43
C ALA A 14 -0.23 -20.94 7.78
N MET A 15 0.88 -20.99 8.55
CA MET A 15 2.21 -20.68 8.05
C MET A 15 2.65 -21.68 6.97
N LEU A 16 2.51 -22.98 7.23
CA LEU A 16 2.85 -24.03 6.26
C LEU A 16 2.03 -23.90 4.98
N LEU A 17 0.74 -23.62 5.12
CA LEU A 17 -0.15 -23.45 3.98
C LEU A 17 0.22 -22.22 3.14
N ASN A 18 0.57 -21.10 3.79
CA ASN A 18 1.06 -19.90 3.10
C ASN A 18 2.35 -20.19 2.31
N GLU A 19 3.30 -20.92 2.92
CA GLU A 19 4.55 -21.29 2.25
C GLU A 19 4.32 -22.23 1.03
N PHE A 20 3.40 -23.17 1.16
CA PHE A 20 3.02 -24.08 0.07
C PHE A 20 2.37 -23.28 -1.09
N LEU A 21 1.37 -22.46 -0.79
CA LEU A 21 0.68 -21.66 -1.79
C LEU A 21 1.62 -20.67 -2.49
N ARG A 22 2.55 -20.08 -1.76
CA ARG A 22 3.58 -19.20 -2.31
C ARG A 22 4.47 -19.91 -3.32
N LYS A 23 4.81 -21.19 -3.11
CA LYS A 23 5.61 -21.99 -4.03
C LYS A 23 4.81 -22.43 -5.26
N GLU A 24 3.57 -22.91 -5.06
CA GLU A 24 2.73 -23.45 -6.12
C GLU A 24 2.20 -22.34 -7.07
N ILE A 25 1.89 -21.15 -6.51
CA ILE A 25 1.26 -20.06 -7.25
C ILE A 25 2.25 -18.96 -7.64
N LYS A 26 3.56 -19.20 -7.53
CA LYS A 26 4.61 -18.22 -7.85
C LYS A 26 4.39 -17.52 -9.21
N ASP A 27 4.03 -18.29 -10.24
CA ASP A 27 3.87 -17.82 -11.62
C ASP A 27 2.63 -16.93 -11.81
N ALA A 28 1.61 -17.06 -10.97
CA ALA A 28 0.41 -16.23 -11.01
C ALA A 28 0.61 -14.86 -10.32
N GLY A 29 1.76 -14.63 -9.69
CA GLY A 29 2.03 -13.40 -8.93
C GLY A 29 1.29 -13.38 -7.59
N PHE A 30 1.61 -14.34 -6.72
CA PHE A 30 1.06 -14.46 -5.37
C PHE A 30 1.47 -13.26 -4.50
N SER A 31 0.51 -12.68 -3.78
CA SER A 31 0.74 -11.62 -2.79
C SER A 31 0.55 -12.14 -1.37
N LYS A 32 -0.68 -12.42 -1.00
CA LYS A 32 -1.06 -12.89 0.33
C LYS A 32 -2.20 -13.90 0.27
N VAL A 33 -2.42 -14.61 1.37
CA VAL A 33 -3.56 -15.49 1.57
C VAL A 33 -4.26 -15.15 2.87
N ASP A 34 -5.58 -15.11 2.83
CA ASP A 34 -6.41 -14.97 4.02
C ASP A 34 -7.17 -16.29 4.25
N ILE A 35 -7.01 -16.85 5.45
CA ILE A 35 -7.61 -18.12 5.83
C ILE A 35 -8.66 -17.86 6.89
N THR A 36 -9.92 -18.08 6.55
CA THR A 36 -11.06 -17.92 7.46
C THR A 36 -11.68 -19.27 7.76
N LYS A 37 -11.76 -19.65 9.03
CA LYS A 37 -12.46 -20.85 9.49
C LYS A 37 -13.94 -20.53 9.65
N THR A 38 -14.79 -21.23 8.91
CA THR A 38 -16.24 -21.16 9.04
C THR A 38 -16.78 -22.45 9.67
N PRO A 39 -17.96 -22.46 10.28
CA PRO A 39 -18.54 -23.69 10.84
C PRO A 39 -18.72 -24.82 9.81
N THR A 40 -18.91 -24.47 8.55
CA THR A 40 -19.11 -25.41 7.43
C THR A 40 -17.83 -25.88 6.76
N GLY A 41 -16.72 -25.14 6.91
CA GLY A 41 -15.45 -25.46 6.25
C GLY A 41 -14.39 -24.36 6.44
N THR A 42 -13.35 -24.42 5.63
CA THR A 42 -12.28 -23.40 5.63
C THR A 42 -12.30 -22.63 4.33
N ARG A 43 -12.46 -21.30 4.40
CA ARG A 43 -12.37 -20.43 3.24
C ARG A 43 -10.94 -19.92 3.10
N VAL A 44 -10.34 -20.12 1.93
CA VAL A 44 -8.98 -19.68 1.58
C VAL A 44 -9.10 -18.64 0.46
N THR A 45 -8.89 -17.37 0.78
CA THR A 45 -8.91 -16.28 -0.21
C THR A 45 -7.49 -15.99 -0.67
N LEU A 46 -7.23 -16.12 -1.95
CA LEU A 46 -5.93 -15.92 -2.59
C LEU A 46 -5.91 -14.58 -3.31
N TYR A 47 -4.98 -13.70 -2.95
CA TYR A 47 -4.73 -12.44 -3.64
C TYR A 47 -3.60 -12.62 -4.65
N VAL A 48 -3.93 -12.52 -5.93
CA VAL A 48 -3.00 -12.78 -7.04
C VAL A 48 -3.11 -11.72 -8.12
N THR A 49 -2.04 -11.57 -8.90
CA THR A 49 -2.04 -10.64 -10.05
C THR A 49 -2.76 -11.21 -11.27
N ARG A 50 -2.71 -12.54 -11.46
CA ARG A 50 -3.28 -13.24 -12.63
C ARG A 50 -4.17 -14.39 -12.19
N PRO A 51 -5.45 -14.11 -11.89
CA PRO A 51 -6.38 -15.13 -11.41
C PRO A 51 -6.59 -16.26 -12.41
N GLY A 52 -6.52 -16.00 -13.72
CA GLY A 52 -6.69 -17.00 -14.75
C GLY A 52 -5.69 -18.16 -14.71
N ILE A 53 -4.45 -17.93 -14.24
CA ILE A 53 -3.44 -18.97 -14.10
C ILE A 53 -3.81 -19.93 -12.96
N VAL A 54 -4.32 -19.40 -11.84
CA VAL A 54 -4.75 -20.20 -10.68
C VAL A 54 -6.01 -20.99 -10.99
N ILE A 55 -6.98 -20.35 -11.67
CA ILE A 55 -8.23 -21.00 -12.06
C ILE A 55 -7.96 -22.14 -13.03
N GLY A 56 -7.07 -21.91 -14.01
CA GLY A 56 -6.71 -22.87 -15.03
C GLY A 56 -7.83 -23.16 -16.03
N LYS A 57 -7.56 -24.05 -16.98
CA LYS A 57 -8.56 -24.43 -18.00
C LYS A 57 -9.76 -25.13 -17.35
N LYS A 58 -10.97 -24.60 -17.57
CA LYS A 58 -12.25 -25.15 -17.03
C LYS A 58 -12.25 -25.36 -15.50
N GLY A 59 -11.45 -24.59 -14.75
CA GLY A 59 -11.39 -24.69 -13.30
C GLY A 59 -10.58 -25.89 -12.77
N PHE A 60 -9.77 -26.52 -13.61
CA PHE A 60 -8.96 -27.66 -13.21
C PHE A 60 -7.90 -27.28 -12.16
N GLY A 61 -7.29 -26.08 -12.29
CA GLY A 61 -6.29 -25.58 -11.34
C GLY A 61 -6.87 -25.45 -9.93
N ILE A 62 -8.02 -24.80 -9.76
CA ILE A 62 -8.68 -24.67 -8.44
C ILE A 62 -9.02 -26.05 -7.87
N LYS A 63 -9.57 -26.97 -8.68
CA LYS A 63 -9.92 -28.31 -8.21
C LYS A 63 -8.69 -29.07 -7.71
N ALA A 64 -7.57 -29.03 -8.46
CA ALA A 64 -6.32 -29.65 -8.06
C ALA A 64 -5.77 -29.05 -6.76
N LEU A 65 -5.83 -27.70 -6.60
CA LEU A 65 -5.44 -27.04 -5.37
C LEU A 65 -6.34 -27.45 -4.19
N THR A 66 -7.67 -27.45 -4.38
CA THR A 66 -8.63 -27.86 -3.35
C THR A 66 -8.31 -29.30 -2.87
N GLN A 67 -8.08 -30.22 -3.80
CA GLN A 67 -7.75 -31.61 -3.47
C GLN A 67 -6.43 -31.73 -2.71
N LYS A 68 -5.37 -30.99 -3.09
CA LYS A 68 -4.11 -30.93 -2.34
C LYS A 68 -4.30 -30.38 -0.93
N LEU A 69 -5.14 -29.35 -0.76
CA LEU A 69 -5.46 -28.76 0.54
C LEU A 69 -6.22 -29.74 1.47
N GLU A 70 -7.06 -30.59 0.92
CA GLU A 70 -7.76 -31.63 1.67
C GLU A 70 -6.81 -32.77 2.07
N THR A 71 -6.00 -33.28 1.11
CA THR A 71 -5.14 -34.44 1.36
C THR A 71 -3.92 -34.12 2.20
N ASP A 72 -3.19 -33.05 1.88
CA ASP A 72 -1.89 -32.75 2.50
C ASP A 72 -2.04 -31.95 3.81
N TYR A 73 -3.02 -31.06 3.88
CA TYR A 73 -3.24 -30.16 5.02
C TYR A 73 -4.44 -30.55 5.89
N GLY A 74 -5.23 -31.53 5.47
CA GLY A 74 -6.39 -32.03 6.23
C GLY A 74 -7.44 -30.97 6.51
N LEU A 75 -7.60 -30.00 5.61
CA LEU A 75 -8.62 -28.95 5.75
C LEU A 75 -10.00 -29.51 5.47
N LYS A 76 -10.97 -29.20 6.32
CA LYS A 76 -12.36 -29.61 6.14
C LYS A 76 -13.03 -28.71 5.10
N ASN A 77 -13.51 -29.30 3.99
CA ASN A 77 -14.23 -28.62 2.94
C ASN A 77 -13.61 -27.26 2.54
N PRO A 78 -12.37 -27.22 2.02
CA PRO A 78 -11.71 -25.97 1.67
C PRO A 78 -12.38 -25.31 0.47
N GLN A 79 -12.80 -24.06 0.66
CA GLN A 79 -13.35 -23.22 -0.41
C GLN A 79 -12.28 -22.21 -0.84
N VAL A 80 -11.78 -22.37 -2.05
CA VAL A 80 -10.74 -21.48 -2.60
C VAL A 80 -11.44 -20.35 -3.38
N ALA A 81 -11.27 -19.11 -2.89
CA ALA A 81 -11.64 -17.90 -3.60
C ALA A 81 -10.39 -17.22 -4.14
N VAL A 82 -10.44 -16.69 -5.36
CA VAL A 82 -9.32 -15.98 -6.00
C VAL A 82 -9.73 -14.56 -6.27
N GLU A 83 -8.98 -13.61 -5.73
CA GLU A 83 -9.20 -12.18 -5.90
C GLU A 83 -8.02 -11.55 -6.62
N GLU A 84 -8.31 -10.61 -7.52
CA GLU A 84 -7.30 -9.85 -8.24
C GLU A 84 -6.84 -8.64 -7.44
N ILE A 85 -5.53 -8.36 -7.49
CA ILE A 85 -4.93 -7.21 -6.80
C ILE A 85 -5.04 -5.99 -7.72
N ALA A 86 -5.63 -4.90 -7.24
CA ALA A 86 -5.78 -3.66 -8.00
C ALA A 86 -4.44 -3.01 -8.37
N LYS A 87 -3.47 -3.01 -7.44
CA LYS A 87 -2.14 -2.40 -7.63
C LYS A 87 -1.03 -3.42 -7.29
N PRO A 88 -0.65 -4.29 -8.24
CA PRO A 88 0.37 -5.31 -7.99
C PRO A 88 1.77 -4.73 -7.72
N GLU A 89 2.05 -3.51 -8.18
CA GLU A 89 3.32 -2.83 -7.99
C GLU A 89 3.58 -2.40 -6.53
N LEU A 90 2.52 -2.25 -5.75
CA LEU A 90 2.63 -1.93 -4.31
C LEU A 90 2.76 -3.18 -3.44
N SER A 91 2.62 -4.38 -4.01
CA SER A 91 2.80 -5.64 -3.27
C SER A 91 4.26 -6.10 -3.30
N PRO A 92 4.96 -6.15 -2.15
CA PRO A 92 6.38 -6.55 -2.12
C PRO A 92 6.60 -7.99 -2.58
N SER A 93 5.67 -8.91 -2.30
CA SER A 93 5.77 -10.31 -2.72
C SER A 93 5.75 -10.46 -4.24
N VAL A 94 4.81 -9.80 -4.91
CA VAL A 94 4.70 -9.80 -6.38
C VAL A 94 5.97 -9.21 -7.01
N MET A 95 6.45 -8.08 -6.49
CA MET A 95 7.62 -7.40 -7.03
C MET A 95 8.92 -8.17 -6.79
N CYS A 96 9.07 -8.84 -5.63
CA CYS A 96 10.18 -9.76 -5.36
C CYS A 96 10.22 -10.92 -6.36
N ASN A 97 9.09 -11.56 -6.62
CA ASN A 97 9.00 -12.67 -7.56
C ASN A 97 9.25 -12.22 -9.00
N ARG A 98 8.73 -11.04 -9.39
CA ARG A 98 8.94 -10.45 -10.72
C ARG A 98 10.41 -10.11 -10.95
N MET A 99 11.05 -9.44 -9.98
CA MET A 99 12.48 -9.16 -10.03
C MET A 99 13.31 -10.43 -10.07
N GLY A 100 12.93 -11.44 -9.26
CA GLY A 100 13.54 -12.77 -9.26
C GLY A 100 13.54 -13.42 -10.63
N SER A 101 12.39 -13.43 -11.30
CA SER A 101 12.25 -13.99 -12.66
C SER A 101 13.11 -13.26 -13.70
N HIS A 102 13.32 -11.93 -13.56
CA HIS A 102 14.24 -11.19 -14.44
C HIS A 102 15.69 -11.61 -14.23
N ILE A 103 16.11 -11.82 -12.99
CA ILE A 103 17.48 -12.29 -12.67
C ILE A 103 17.68 -13.74 -13.14
N GLU A 104 16.69 -14.63 -12.95
CA GLU A 104 16.71 -16.01 -13.44
C GLU A 104 16.90 -16.08 -14.97
N ARG A 105 16.32 -15.13 -15.71
CA ARG A 105 16.48 -14.99 -17.17
C ARG A 105 17.81 -14.39 -17.60
N GLY A 106 18.71 -14.06 -16.66
CA GLY A 106 20.05 -13.53 -16.95
C GLY A 106 20.14 -12.01 -17.03
N THR A 107 19.13 -11.28 -16.61
CA THR A 107 19.23 -9.82 -16.55
C THR A 107 20.21 -9.39 -15.45
N ALA A 108 21.09 -8.42 -15.74
CA ALA A 108 22.02 -7.87 -14.75
C ALA A 108 21.25 -7.37 -13.54
N PHE A 109 21.64 -7.78 -12.33
CA PHE A 109 20.92 -7.50 -11.09
C PHE A 109 20.69 -6.01 -10.84
N ARG A 110 21.67 -5.13 -11.20
CA ARG A 110 21.50 -3.66 -11.08
C ARG A 110 20.40 -3.13 -11.97
N ARG A 111 20.33 -3.61 -13.21
CA ARG A 111 19.30 -3.19 -14.17
C ARG A 111 17.91 -3.64 -13.70
N ALA A 112 17.80 -4.88 -13.24
CA ALA A 112 16.57 -5.41 -12.67
C ALA A 112 16.14 -4.60 -11.43
N THR A 113 17.08 -4.27 -10.53
CA THR A 113 16.80 -3.47 -9.32
C THR A 113 16.32 -2.07 -9.67
N MET A 114 17.00 -1.34 -10.56
CA MET A 114 16.62 0.03 -10.92
C MET A 114 15.26 0.07 -11.61
N TRP A 115 14.99 -0.88 -12.49
CA TRP A 115 13.70 -0.99 -13.17
C TRP A 115 12.55 -1.30 -12.19
N THR A 116 12.76 -2.26 -11.28
CA THR A 116 11.77 -2.60 -10.24
C THR A 116 11.51 -1.42 -9.31
N LEU A 117 12.57 -0.70 -8.92
CA LEU A 117 12.49 0.49 -8.08
C LEU A 117 11.65 1.57 -8.74
N GLN A 118 11.89 1.84 -10.03
CA GLN A 118 11.12 2.81 -10.80
C GLN A 118 9.65 2.43 -10.88
N GLN A 119 9.34 1.17 -11.20
CA GLN A 119 7.96 0.69 -11.25
C GLN A 119 7.19 0.87 -9.94
N ILE A 120 7.83 0.57 -8.80
CA ILE A 120 7.21 0.73 -7.49
C ILE A 120 6.93 2.21 -7.19
N MET A 121 7.86 3.10 -7.54
CA MET A 121 7.68 4.55 -7.35
C MET A 121 6.58 5.10 -8.26
N ASP A 122 6.52 4.66 -9.52
CA ASP A 122 5.47 5.03 -10.49
C ASP A 122 4.09 4.51 -10.04
N GLY A 123 4.05 3.37 -9.31
CA GLY A 123 2.86 2.81 -8.68
C GLY A 123 2.31 3.65 -7.52
N GLY A 124 3.02 4.70 -7.09
CA GLY A 124 2.59 5.63 -6.05
C GLY A 124 3.05 5.27 -4.64
N ALA A 125 4.12 4.47 -4.49
CA ALA A 125 4.73 4.22 -3.19
C ALA A 125 5.31 5.51 -2.59
N MET A 126 5.28 5.63 -1.26
CA MET A 126 5.93 6.71 -0.53
C MET A 126 7.46 6.59 -0.57
N GLY A 127 7.95 5.36 -0.50
CA GLY A 127 9.36 5.04 -0.62
C GLY A 127 9.58 3.54 -0.75
N VAL A 128 10.72 3.18 -1.30
CA VAL A 128 11.11 1.79 -1.53
C VAL A 128 12.57 1.57 -1.22
N GLN A 129 12.90 0.41 -0.68
CA GLN A 129 14.23 -0.07 -0.48
C GLN A 129 14.35 -1.49 -1.03
N ILE A 130 15.28 -1.69 -1.95
CA ILE A 130 15.60 -3.01 -2.50
C ILE A 130 17.01 -3.36 -2.06
N THR A 131 17.17 -4.53 -1.44
CA THR A 131 18.46 -5.09 -1.06
C THR A 131 18.65 -6.39 -1.79
N VAL A 132 19.73 -6.49 -2.55
CA VAL A 132 20.15 -7.71 -3.24
C VAL A 132 21.41 -8.22 -2.58
N SER A 133 21.44 -9.50 -2.22
CA SER A 133 22.56 -10.12 -1.53
C SER A 133 22.91 -11.48 -2.13
N GLY A 134 24.18 -11.81 -2.15
CA GLY A 134 24.67 -13.08 -2.68
C GLY A 134 25.96 -12.92 -3.49
N LYS A 135 26.24 -13.86 -4.40
CA LYS A 135 27.35 -13.75 -5.35
C LYS A 135 26.96 -12.85 -6.51
N LEU A 136 27.27 -11.54 -6.41
CA LEU A 136 26.81 -10.54 -7.39
C LEU A 136 27.83 -10.25 -8.49
N ARG A 137 29.12 -10.19 -8.14
CA ARG A 137 30.19 -9.80 -9.06
C ARG A 137 31.30 -10.84 -9.20
N GLY A 138 31.40 -11.76 -8.25
CA GLY A 138 32.44 -12.77 -8.18
C GLY A 138 32.07 -13.81 -7.14
N ASP A 139 33.02 -14.68 -6.78
CA ASP A 139 32.78 -15.78 -5.84
C ASP A 139 32.51 -15.35 -4.41
N ARG A 140 32.99 -14.15 -4.03
CA ARG A 140 32.73 -13.59 -2.69
C ARG A 140 31.32 -13.02 -2.62
N SER A 141 30.61 -13.31 -1.52
CA SER A 141 29.30 -12.72 -1.24
C SER A 141 29.40 -11.21 -1.04
N ALA A 142 28.46 -10.49 -1.62
CA ALA A 142 28.31 -9.05 -1.51
C ALA A 142 26.82 -8.68 -1.38
N PHE A 143 26.53 -7.46 -0.97
CA PHE A 143 25.18 -6.93 -1.04
C PHE A 143 25.19 -5.55 -1.65
N GLU A 144 24.12 -5.21 -2.36
CA GLU A 144 23.85 -3.86 -2.84
C GLU A 144 22.46 -3.44 -2.38
N LYS A 145 22.35 -2.18 -1.97
CA LYS A 145 21.14 -1.58 -1.46
C LYS A 145 20.81 -0.33 -2.26
N HIS A 146 19.61 -0.29 -2.80
CA HIS A 146 19.07 0.86 -3.52
C HIS A 146 17.82 1.36 -2.82
N THR A 147 17.70 2.67 -2.62
CA THR A 147 16.58 3.31 -1.95
C THR A 147 16.10 4.51 -2.77
N ALA A 148 14.78 4.70 -2.80
CA ALA A 148 14.14 5.87 -3.36
C ALA A 148 12.96 6.31 -2.48
N GLY A 149 12.68 7.60 -2.43
CA GLY A 149 11.61 8.16 -1.62
C GLY A 149 11.87 8.11 -0.10
N ILE A 150 10.81 8.24 0.67
CA ILE A 150 10.83 8.27 2.14
C ILE A 150 10.43 6.91 2.68
N LEU A 151 11.33 6.27 3.42
CA LEU A 151 11.09 4.97 4.04
C LEU A 151 11.40 5.04 5.54
N PRO A 152 10.41 4.95 6.43
CA PRO A 152 10.64 4.80 7.86
C PRO A 152 11.36 3.47 8.13
N ARG A 153 12.43 3.52 8.94
CA ARG A 153 13.29 2.35 9.19
C ARG A 153 13.10 1.72 10.56
N SER A 154 12.54 2.47 11.48
CA SER A 154 12.36 2.06 12.88
C SER A 154 11.12 2.70 13.49
N GLY A 155 10.69 2.17 14.63
CA GLY A 155 9.52 2.62 15.37
C GLY A 155 8.21 2.10 14.81
N TYR A 156 7.12 2.51 15.43
CA TYR A 156 5.75 2.07 15.10
C TYR A 156 5.39 2.29 13.64
N HIS A 157 5.81 3.42 13.05
CA HIS A 157 5.55 3.72 11.64
C HIS A 157 6.21 2.71 10.69
N ALA A 158 7.38 2.16 11.05
CA ALA A 158 8.03 1.15 10.23
C ALA A 158 7.26 -0.18 10.23
N GLU A 159 6.58 -0.52 11.33
CA GLU A 159 5.80 -1.76 11.42
C GLU A 159 4.44 -1.66 10.71
N THR A 160 3.82 -0.48 10.76
CA THR A 160 2.47 -0.28 10.20
C THR A 160 2.48 0.10 8.72
N ILE A 161 3.42 0.94 8.29
CA ILE A 161 3.46 1.54 6.95
C ILE A 161 4.25 0.69 5.97
N VAL A 162 5.33 0.02 6.45
CA VAL A 162 6.25 -0.69 5.57
C VAL A 162 5.86 -2.16 5.47
N GLU A 163 5.58 -2.59 4.26
CA GLU A 163 5.45 -4.00 3.91
C GLU A 163 6.78 -4.51 3.35
N GLU A 164 7.17 -5.70 3.78
CA GLU A 164 8.41 -6.32 3.29
C GLU A 164 8.21 -7.77 2.87
N ASP A 165 8.98 -8.18 1.87
CA ASP A 165 9.07 -9.57 1.48
C ASP A 165 10.46 -9.93 0.97
N ILE A 166 10.76 -11.25 0.99
CA ILE A 166 12.04 -11.81 0.59
C ILE A 166 11.80 -12.94 -0.41
N ALA A 167 12.53 -12.88 -1.53
CA ALA A 167 12.57 -13.97 -2.50
C ALA A 167 14.00 -14.49 -2.68
N HIS A 168 14.10 -15.77 -2.88
CA HIS A 168 15.38 -16.45 -3.17
C HIS A 168 15.40 -16.91 -4.63
N VAL A 169 16.44 -16.53 -5.33
CA VAL A 169 16.64 -16.80 -6.76
C VAL A 169 17.81 -17.74 -6.94
N ARG A 170 17.60 -18.81 -7.69
CA ARG A 170 18.67 -19.72 -8.05
C ARG A 170 19.34 -19.26 -9.34
N THR A 171 20.62 -19.01 -9.28
CA THR A 171 21.45 -18.69 -10.43
C THR A 171 22.54 -19.76 -10.61
N PRO A 172 23.15 -19.87 -11.79
CA PRO A 172 24.26 -20.82 -12.00
C PRO A 172 25.41 -20.65 -11.00
N MET A 173 25.60 -19.44 -10.47
CA MET A 173 26.64 -19.12 -9.48
C MET A 173 26.23 -19.36 -8.03
N GLY A 174 24.96 -19.67 -7.77
CA GLY A 174 24.44 -19.90 -6.42
C GLY A 174 23.12 -19.18 -6.15
N LEU A 175 22.77 -19.01 -4.87
CA LEU A 175 21.54 -18.33 -4.45
C LEU A 175 21.78 -16.83 -4.31
N ILE A 176 20.83 -16.04 -4.82
CA ILE A 176 20.72 -14.60 -4.61
C ILE A 176 19.46 -14.33 -3.80
N GLY A 177 19.58 -13.59 -2.71
CA GLY A 177 18.46 -13.10 -1.90
C GLY A 177 18.06 -11.71 -2.35
N ILE A 178 16.76 -11.50 -2.55
CA ILE A 178 16.15 -10.20 -2.87
C ILE A 178 15.22 -9.86 -1.72
N ARG A 179 15.42 -8.71 -1.09
CA ARG A 179 14.53 -8.16 -0.07
C ARG A 179 13.98 -6.82 -0.56
N ILE A 180 12.69 -6.70 -0.63
CA ILE A 180 12.00 -5.46 -1.00
C ILE A 180 11.18 -4.97 0.19
N ARG A 181 11.33 -3.68 0.50
CA ARG A 181 10.55 -2.95 1.50
C ARG A 181 9.85 -1.81 0.80
N ILE A 182 8.54 -1.73 0.94
CA ILE A 182 7.70 -0.71 0.32
C ILE A 182 6.95 0.04 1.41
N ALA A 183 7.09 1.36 1.45
CA ALA A 183 6.28 2.22 2.31
C ALA A 183 5.01 2.62 1.56
N LEU A 184 3.86 2.25 2.10
CA LEU A 184 2.55 2.55 1.52
C LEU A 184 2.06 3.91 2.00
N LYS A 185 1.74 4.79 1.06
CA LYS A 185 1.24 6.14 1.33
C LYS A 185 -0.13 6.11 2.03
N GLU A 186 -0.96 5.15 1.68
CA GLU A 186 -2.32 4.97 2.21
C GLU A 186 -2.34 4.61 3.71
N LYS A 187 -1.26 4.02 4.23
CA LYS A 187 -1.14 3.64 5.64
C LYS A 187 -0.54 4.72 6.53
N LEU A 188 -0.11 5.84 5.95
CA LEU A 188 0.41 6.98 6.70
C LEU A 188 -0.76 7.71 7.35
N MET A 189 -0.90 7.59 8.66
CA MET A 189 -1.78 8.44 9.44
C MET A 189 -0.96 9.63 9.97
N PRO A 190 -1.27 10.87 9.59
CA PRO A 190 -0.61 12.04 10.17
C PRO A 190 -0.95 12.12 11.65
N GLU A 191 0.07 12.33 12.50
CA GLU A 191 -0.12 12.49 13.95
C GLU A 191 -0.92 13.77 14.27
N PHE A 192 -0.81 14.77 13.39
CA PHE A 192 -1.50 16.06 13.50
C PHE A 192 -2.12 16.43 12.15
N GLU A 193 -3.42 16.64 12.15
CA GLU A 193 -4.11 17.32 11.06
C GLU A 193 -4.21 18.79 11.42
N MET A 194 -3.53 19.67 10.69
CA MET A 194 -3.74 21.10 10.79
C MET A 194 -5.12 21.43 10.19
N LYS A 195 -6.06 21.81 11.04
CA LYS A 195 -7.33 22.33 10.57
C LYS A 195 -7.06 23.67 9.89
N ASP A 196 -7.35 23.77 8.62
CA ASP A 196 -7.25 25.02 7.89
C ASP A 196 -8.13 26.07 8.60
N SER A 197 -7.54 27.20 8.96
CA SER A 197 -8.24 28.30 9.63
C SER A 197 -9.43 28.84 8.82
N SER A 198 -9.41 28.67 7.50
CA SER A 198 -10.52 28.96 6.59
C SER A 198 -11.75 28.07 6.81
N ALA A 199 -11.56 26.78 7.12
CA ALA A 199 -12.66 25.86 7.40
C ALA A 199 -13.29 26.10 8.78
N GLN A 200 -12.50 26.57 9.76
CA GLN A 200 -13.03 26.97 11.09
C GLN A 200 -13.86 28.22 11.01
N ASN A 201 -13.45 29.21 10.22
CA ASN A 201 -14.22 30.46 10.03
C ASN A 201 -15.54 30.21 9.28
N ALA A 202 -15.58 29.24 8.35
CA ALA A 202 -16.83 28.85 7.68
C ALA A 202 -17.78 28.08 8.62
N SER A 203 -17.28 27.22 9.48
CA SER A 203 -18.09 26.47 10.45
C SER A 203 -18.58 27.36 11.63
N ILE A 204 -17.82 28.37 12.01
CA ILE A 204 -18.23 29.35 13.01
C ILE A 204 -19.30 30.29 12.43
N LYS A 205 -19.14 30.74 11.17
CA LYS A 205 -20.17 31.52 10.48
C LYS A 205 -21.48 30.76 10.34
N ASN A 206 -21.42 29.48 9.95
CA ASN A 206 -22.63 28.68 9.82
C ASN A 206 -23.33 28.38 11.16
N LYS A 207 -22.57 28.20 12.26
CA LYS A 207 -23.19 28.07 13.60
C LYS A 207 -23.80 29.34 14.13
N GLN A 208 -23.22 30.50 13.83
CA GLN A 208 -23.79 31.80 14.23
C GLN A 208 -25.05 32.19 13.44
N ILE A 209 -25.19 31.66 12.21
CA ILE A 209 -26.39 31.86 11.38
C ILE A 209 -27.58 31.03 11.89
N GLU A 210 -27.34 29.89 12.54
CA GLU A 210 -28.39 29.02 13.09
C GLU A 210 -28.90 29.48 14.48
N GLU A 211 -28.05 30.16 15.27
CA GLU A 211 -28.44 30.54 16.67
C GLU A 211 -29.13 31.89 16.85
N ASP A 212 -28.89 32.92 15.99
CA ASP A 212 -29.58 34.21 16.13
C ASP A 212 -29.74 35.00 14.82
N PRO A 213 -30.92 34.96 14.19
CA PRO A 213 -31.18 35.72 12.95
C PRO A 213 -31.27 37.25 13.12
N LYS A 214 -31.25 37.75 14.35
CA LYS A 214 -31.30 39.19 14.63
C LYS A 214 -29.92 39.87 14.68
N ILE A 215 -28.84 39.15 14.91
CA ILE A 215 -27.49 39.70 14.98
C ILE A 215 -26.90 39.89 13.56
N VAL A 216 -27.32 39.08 12.58
CA VAL A 216 -26.83 39.17 11.21
C VAL A 216 -27.30 40.44 10.50
N ALA A 217 -28.51 40.88 10.77
CA ALA A 217 -29.06 42.09 10.17
C ALA A 217 -28.38 43.41 10.66
N SER A 218 -27.77 43.38 11.84
CA SER A 218 -27.06 44.59 12.39
C SER A 218 -25.61 44.66 11.86
N THR A 219 -24.97 43.52 11.61
CA THR A 219 -23.57 43.46 11.09
C THR A 219 -23.49 43.78 9.60
N GLU A 220 -24.48 43.38 8.82
CA GLU A 220 -24.53 43.71 7.37
C GLU A 220 -24.76 45.19 7.15
N THR A 221 -25.58 45.84 7.98
CA THR A 221 -25.81 47.30 7.91
C THR A 221 -24.60 48.13 8.35
N GLU A 222 -23.78 47.65 9.25
CA GLU A 222 -22.52 48.32 9.61
C GLU A 222 -21.42 48.14 8.55
N GLN A 223 -21.32 46.97 7.91
CA GLN A 223 -20.35 46.72 6.82
C GLN A 223 -20.67 47.56 5.58
N ILE A 224 -21.95 47.70 5.22
CA ILE A 224 -22.37 48.51 4.08
C ILE A 224 -22.03 49.99 4.33
N LYS A 225 -22.18 50.51 5.55
CA LYS A 225 -21.81 51.90 5.88
C LYS A 225 -20.29 52.14 5.82
N ILE A 226 -19.48 51.17 6.25
CA ILE A 226 -18.01 51.26 6.20
C ILE A 226 -17.51 51.27 4.76
N ASP A 227 -18.14 50.49 3.89
CA ASP A 227 -17.75 50.41 2.49
C ASP A 227 -18.20 51.64 1.70
N GLU A 228 -19.37 52.25 2.02
CA GLU A 228 -19.80 53.52 1.44
C GLU A 228 -18.89 54.68 1.87
N GLU A 229 -18.41 54.72 3.12
CA GLU A 229 -17.44 55.75 3.56
C GLU A 229 -16.07 55.58 2.88
N LYS A 230 -15.61 54.36 2.62
CA LYS A 230 -14.37 54.10 1.87
C LYS A 230 -14.47 54.53 0.42
N ILE A 231 -15.61 54.26 -0.22
CA ILE A 231 -15.86 54.66 -1.62
C ILE A 231 -15.90 56.21 -1.73
N LYS A 232 -16.54 56.90 -0.77
CA LYS A 232 -16.54 58.38 -0.76
C LYS A 232 -15.13 58.97 -0.58
N LYS A 233 -14.29 58.34 0.25
CA LYS A 233 -12.88 58.78 0.41
C LYS A 233 -12.04 58.57 -0.83
N ILE A 234 -12.27 57.46 -1.53
CA ILE A 234 -11.54 57.19 -2.79
C ILE A 234 -11.91 58.19 -3.87
N ASN A 235 -13.21 58.44 -4.04
CA ASN A 235 -13.68 59.43 -5.02
C ASN A 235 -13.19 60.86 -4.71
N SER A 236 -13.10 61.26 -3.44
CA SER A 236 -12.55 62.58 -3.08
C SER A 236 -11.05 62.71 -3.32
N LEU A 237 -10.30 61.63 -3.23
CA LEU A 237 -8.86 61.59 -3.57
C LEU A 237 -8.64 61.62 -5.09
N GLU A 238 -9.51 60.99 -5.88
CA GLU A 238 -9.45 61.01 -7.33
C GLU A 238 -9.81 62.44 -7.88
N GLU A 239 -10.76 63.15 -7.27
CA GLU A 239 -11.08 64.52 -7.61
C GLU A 239 -9.93 65.51 -7.30
N GLU A 240 -9.22 65.30 -6.15
CA GLU A 240 -8.03 66.12 -5.81
C GLU A 240 -6.83 65.83 -6.75
N GLU A 241 -6.69 64.61 -7.29
CA GLU A 241 -5.65 64.30 -8.28
C GLU A 241 -5.95 64.83 -9.70
N GLU A 242 -7.23 65.01 -10.07
CA GLU A 242 -7.64 65.65 -11.31
C GLU A 242 -7.50 67.17 -11.28
N GLU A 243 -7.65 67.84 -10.15
CA GLU A 243 -7.42 69.28 -10.00
C GLU A 243 -5.93 69.67 -9.99
N LEU A 244 -5.03 68.73 -9.76
CA LEU A 244 -3.56 68.92 -9.75
C LEU A 244 -2.87 68.66 -11.09
N LYS A 245 -3.62 68.29 -12.13
CA LYS A 245 -3.10 68.09 -13.49
C LYS A 245 -3.50 69.25 -14.40
#